data_4628c12f0fd00755c528dd2e2b696d24
#
_entry.id   4628c12f0fd00755c528dd2e2b696d24
#
_cell.length_a   1.000
_cell.length_b   1.000
_cell.length_c   1.000
_cell.angle_alpha   90.00
_cell.angle_beta   90.00
_cell.angle_gamma   90.00
#
_symmetry.space_group_name_H-M   'P 1'
#
loop_
_entity.id
_entity.type
_entity.pdbx_description
1 polymer ?
#
loop_
_entity_poly.entity_id
_entity_poly.type
_entity_poly.pdbx_seq_one_letter_code
_entity_poly.pdbx_strand_id
1 'polypeptide(L)'
;MSRIRFNAIKESFQHKTLVMTENGRRSDLFGTHVFNEEKMLQYLTKDAYLSVKEAIFSGSKINRKIADQVAEAMKAWAISMGATHYTHWFQPLTGATAEKHDAFFDLLADGRAVEKFGGAQLVQQEPDASSFPSGGIRNTFEARGYTAWDPTSPAFIYGTTLCVPTIFVSYTGEALDNKAPLLRALHAVDLAATAVAKYFDKNVAKVHATLGWEQEYFLIDKALAGSRPDIVLTGRTLVGHLAAKGQQLDDHYFGVIPIRAINFMRDLEKECIQLGIPVKTRHNEVAPNQFELAPVFEEANLAVDHNLLLMDIMEKVADRHNFKVLFHEKPFSGINGSGKHNNWSLETDTGVNLLSPGSTPMKNLQFLTFFVNTIKAVDTYEELLRSSIASASNDHRLGANEAPPAIFSIFVGSQLSNVLDELEGVSKGKLSPEEKTELKLNVVGKIPEILLDNTDRNRTSPFAFTGNKFEMRGVGSKTNSA
;
A
#
# COMPACT_ATOMS: atom_id res chain seq x y z
N MET A 1 -35.97 12.06 -15.14
CA MET A 1 -35.17 11.08 -14.34
C MET A 1 -35.38 9.60 -14.77
N SER A 2 -36.59 9.13 -15.00
CA SER A 2 -36.85 7.74 -15.42
C SER A 2 -36.12 7.33 -16.72
N ARG A 3 -36.17 8.19 -17.78
CA ARG A 3 -35.55 7.91 -19.07
C ARG A 3 -34.02 7.68 -18.99
N ILE A 4 -33.29 8.46 -18.16
CA ILE A 4 -31.85 8.30 -17.98
C ILE A 4 -31.55 6.92 -17.36
N ARG A 5 -32.32 6.52 -16.33
CA ARG A 5 -32.11 5.22 -15.67
C ARG A 5 -32.39 4.05 -16.62
N PHE A 6 -33.45 4.10 -17.42
CA PHE A 6 -33.73 3.06 -18.41
C PHE A 6 -32.67 2.99 -19.51
N ASN A 7 -32.13 4.13 -19.95
CA ASN A 7 -31.05 4.15 -20.90
C ASN A 7 -29.78 3.51 -20.31
N ALA A 8 -29.42 3.86 -19.06
CA ALA A 8 -28.28 3.27 -18.36
C ALA A 8 -28.40 1.75 -18.21
N ILE A 9 -29.62 1.24 -17.90
CA ILE A 9 -29.87 -0.21 -17.85
C ILE A 9 -29.66 -0.84 -19.23
N LYS A 10 -30.18 -0.24 -20.30
CA LYS A 10 -29.98 -0.76 -21.67
C LYS A 10 -28.50 -0.77 -22.05
N GLU A 11 -27.77 0.26 -21.73
CA GLU A 11 -26.34 0.39 -21.99
C GLU A 11 -25.55 -0.66 -21.20
N SER A 12 -25.85 -0.87 -19.93
CA SER A 12 -25.17 -1.87 -19.09
C SER A 12 -25.30 -3.30 -19.65
N PHE A 13 -26.43 -3.64 -20.26
CA PHE A 13 -26.62 -4.92 -20.96
C PHE A 13 -25.83 -5.01 -22.28
N GLN A 14 -25.42 -3.92 -22.86
CA GLN A 14 -24.63 -3.89 -24.10
C GLN A 14 -23.13 -3.97 -23.85
N HIS A 15 -22.67 -3.79 -22.61
CA HIS A 15 -21.27 -3.89 -22.23
C HIS A 15 -20.76 -5.30 -22.49
N LYS A 16 -19.84 -5.45 -23.44
CA LYS A 16 -19.17 -6.72 -23.72
C LYS A 16 -18.13 -7.00 -22.65
N THR A 17 -18.10 -8.24 -22.17
CA THR A 17 -17.01 -8.70 -21.33
C THR A 17 -15.72 -8.74 -22.15
N LEU A 18 -14.70 -8.00 -21.76
CA LEU A 18 -13.36 -8.14 -22.30
C LEU A 18 -12.76 -9.42 -21.74
N VAL A 19 -12.47 -10.37 -22.62
CA VAL A 19 -11.86 -11.64 -22.21
C VAL A 19 -10.36 -11.46 -22.16
N MET A 20 -9.78 -11.59 -20.97
CA MET A 20 -8.34 -11.55 -20.79
C MET A 20 -7.76 -12.95 -20.93
N THR A 21 -6.84 -13.12 -21.87
CA THR A 21 -6.06 -14.35 -22.04
C THR A 21 -4.80 -14.25 -21.18
N GLU A 22 -4.65 -15.17 -20.26
CA GLU A 22 -3.43 -15.29 -19.45
C GLU A 22 -2.42 -16.12 -20.22
N ASN A 23 -1.41 -15.46 -20.80
CA ASN A 23 -0.30 -16.12 -21.48
C ASN A 23 0.98 -15.90 -20.68
N GLY A 24 1.73 -16.97 -20.41
CA GLY A 24 3.02 -16.92 -19.73
C GLY A 24 2.94 -17.03 -18.20
N ARG A 25 4.11 -17.10 -17.59
CA ARG A 25 4.24 -17.14 -16.13
C ARG A 25 4.23 -15.73 -15.58
N ARG A 26 3.59 -15.52 -14.45
CA ARG A 26 3.58 -14.21 -13.77
C ARG A 26 4.97 -13.75 -13.36
N SER A 27 5.83 -14.70 -12.96
CA SER A 27 7.23 -14.43 -12.63
C SER A 27 8.03 -13.83 -13.80
N ASP A 28 7.68 -14.18 -15.04
CA ASP A 28 8.38 -13.68 -16.22
C ASP A 28 7.96 -12.24 -16.57
N LEU A 29 6.79 -11.81 -16.06
CA LEU A 29 6.25 -10.47 -16.24
C LEU A 29 6.62 -9.51 -15.09
N PHE A 30 7.04 -10.06 -13.93
CA PHE A 30 7.25 -9.25 -12.74
C PHE A 30 8.35 -8.22 -12.92
N GLY A 31 8.01 -6.94 -12.72
CA GLY A 31 8.95 -5.83 -12.78
C GLY A 31 9.51 -5.52 -14.18
N THR A 32 8.87 -6.02 -15.26
CA THR A 32 9.34 -5.75 -16.63
C THR A 32 9.34 -4.27 -16.97
N HIS A 33 8.45 -3.48 -16.35
CA HIS A 33 8.34 -2.03 -16.51
C HIS A 33 8.99 -1.24 -15.36
N VAL A 34 9.90 -1.87 -14.59
CA VAL A 34 10.57 -1.26 -13.44
C VAL A 34 12.07 -1.21 -13.69
N PHE A 35 12.70 -0.09 -13.37
CA PHE A 35 14.16 0.05 -13.36
C PHE A 35 14.74 -0.60 -12.10
N ASN A 36 14.58 -1.91 -12.03
CA ASN A 36 14.99 -2.76 -10.92
C ASN A 36 16.48 -3.07 -10.95
N GLU A 37 16.96 -3.89 -10.01
CA GLU A 37 18.37 -4.29 -9.89
C GLU A 37 18.92 -4.94 -11.17
N GLU A 38 18.13 -5.76 -11.85
CA GLU A 38 18.51 -6.38 -13.13
C GLU A 38 18.80 -5.31 -14.20
N LYS A 39 17.93 -4.29 -14.30
CA LYS A 39 18.12 -3.18 -15.26
C LYS A 39 19.26 -2.26 -14.83
N MET A 40 19.44 -2.04 -13.53
CA MET A 40 20.59 -1.30 -13.01
C MET A 40 21.91 -1.98 -13.40
N LEU A 41 22.00 -3.30 -13.25
CA LEU A 41 23.20 -4.08 -13.66
C LEU A 41 23.44 -4.04 -15.17
N GLN A 42 22.38 -3.96 -15.97
CA GLN A 42 22.47 -3.93 -17.44
C GLN A 42 22.88 -2.56 -17.98
N TYR A 43 22.40 -1.47 -17.38
CA TYR A 43 22.51 -0.11 -17.93
C TYR A 43 23.50 0.79 -17.18
N LEU A 44 23.84 0.49 -15.91
CA LEU A 44 24.79 1.27 -15.12
C LEU A 44 26.21 0.73 -15.21
N THR A 45 27.18 1.61 -15.04
CA THR A 45 28.54 1.19 -14.71
C THR A 45 28.56 0.53 -13.32
N LYS A 46 29.53 -0.34 -13.08
CA LYS A 46 29.69 -1.03 -11.79
C LYS A 46 29.77 -0.04 -10.62
N ASP A 47 30.51 1.04 -10.78
CA ASP A 47 30.70 2.06 -9.73
C ASP A 47 29.40 2.83 -9.44
N ALA A 48 28.64 3.18 -10.49
CA ALA A 48 27.34 3.84 -10.33
C ALA A 48 26.33 2.91 -9.63
N TYR A 49 26.27 1.63 -10.04
CA TYR A 49 25.43 0.63 -9.40
C TYR A 49 25.74 0.47 -7.91
N LEU A 50 27.02 0.30 -7.56
CA LEU A 50 27.44 0.15 -6.15
C LEU A 50 27.12 1.39 -5.34
N SER A 51 27.31 2.60 -5.89
CA SER A 51 26.97 3.85 -5.23
C SER A 51 25.46 4.00 -4.97
N VAL A 52 24.62 3.59 -5.91
CA VAL A 52 23.16 3.58 -5.72
C VAL A 52 22.77 2.56 -4.65
N LYS A 53 23.32 1.36 -4.69
CA LYS A 53 23.08 0.32 -3.67
C LYS A 53 23.48 0.78 -2.28
N GLU A 54 24.65 1.41 -2.15
CA GLU A 54 25.09 1.98 -0.87
C GLU A 54 24.16 3.08 -0.38
N ALA A 55 23.71 3.97 -1.27
CA ALA A 55 22.76 5.02 -0.91
C ALA A 55 21.42 4.45 -0.43
N ILE A 56 20.89 3.42 -1.09
CA ILE A 56 19.65 2.73 -0.68
C ILE A 56 19.82 2.05 0.70
N PHE A 57 20.98 1.44 0.94
CA PHE A 57 21.24 0.69 2.18
C PHE A 57 21.51 1.61 3.36
N SER A 58 22.47 2.55 3.20
CA SER A 58 22.99 3.38 4.30
C SER A 58 22.32 4.75 4.42
N GLY A 59 21.54 5.17 3.42
CA GLY A 59 21.02 6.54 3.31
C GLY A 59 22.09 7.56 2.95
N SER A 60 23.23 7.13 2.41
CA SER A 60 24.30 8.01 1.95
C SER A 60 23.86 8.86 0.75
N LYS A 61 24.44 10.06 0.61
CA LYS A 61 24.11 10.96 -0.49
C LYS A 61 24.73 10.50 -1.81
N ILE A 62 23.93 10.42 -2.85
CA ILE A 62 24.39 10.21 -4.22
C ILE A 62 25.01 11.52 -4.73
N ASN A 63 26.26 11.48 -5.21
CA ASN A 63 26.90 12.65 -5.80
C ASN A 63 26.37 12.94 -7.21
N ARG A 64 26.54 14.20 -7.66
CA ARG A 64 25.97 14.66 -8.92
C ARG A 64 26.46 13.86 -10.14
N LYS A 65 27.72 13.44 -10.17
CA LYS A 65 28.29 12.66 -11.28
C LYS A 65 27.63 11.27 -11.38
N ILE A 66 27.34 10.65 -10.26
CA ILE A 66 26.61 9.37 -10.23
C ILE A 66 25.15 9.60 -10.67
N ALA A 67 24.53 10.68 -10.22
CA ALA A 67 23.16 11.02 -10.62
C ALA A 67 23.04 11.21 -12.15
N ASP A 68 24.03 11.84 -12.80
CA ASP A 68 24.06 11.97 -14.27
C ASP A 68 24.17 10.60 -14.97
N GLN A 69 24.98 9.68 -14.45
CA GLN A 69 25.07 8.31 -14.99
C GLN A 69 23.76 7.53 -14.82
N VAL A 70 23.12 7.66 -13.66
CA VAL A 70 21.84 7.01 -13.39
C VAL A 70 20.74 7.55 -14.30
N ALA A 71 20.67 8.87 -14.46
CA ALA A 71 19.70 9.53 -15.35
C ALA A 71 19.86 9.06 -16.81
N GLU A 72 21.10 9.02 -17.31
CA GLU A 72 21.37 8.56 -18.68
C GLU A 72 20.98 7.09 -18.87
N ALA A 73 21.26 6.23 -17.87
CA ALA A 73 20.88 4.81 -17.88
C ALA A 73 19.35 4.65 -17.87
N MET A 74 18.66 5.37 -16.99
CA MET A 74 17.19 5.36 -16.94
C MET A 74 16.58 5.83 -18.26
N LYS A 75 17.10 6.90 -18.85
CA LYS A 75 16.65 7.43 -20.15
C LYS A 75 16.84 6.39 -21.26
N ALA A 76 18.04 5.81 -21.36
CA ALA A 76 18.34 4.79 -22.37
C ALA A 76 17.40 3.59 -22.27
N TRP A 77 17.18 3.10 -21.05
CA TRP A 77 16.20 2.03 -20.78
C TRP A 77 14.78 2.46 -21.15
N ALA A 78 14.33 3.64 -20.68
CA ALA A 78 12.97 4.13 -20.90
C ALA A 78 12.66 4.30 -22.41
N ILE A 79 13.59 4.88 -23.17
CA ILE A 79 13.45 5.01 -24.63
C ILE A 79 13.41 3.64 -25.31
N SER A 80 14.22 2.67 -24.86
CA SER A 80 14.17 1.31 -25.40
C SER A 80 12.83 0.61 -25.16
N MET A 81 12.09 1.04 -24.13
CA MET A 81 10.74 0.58 -23.81
C MET A 81 9.64 1.43 -24.47
N GLY A 82 10.00 2.44 -25.27
CA GLY A 82 9.07 3.31 -25.99
C GLY A 82 8.58 4.54 -25.21
N ALA A 83 9.21 4.87 -24.09
CA ALA A 83 8.87 6.08 -23.35
C ALA A 83 9.33 7.34 -24.14
N THR A 84 8.51 8.37 -24.10
CA THR A 84 8.75 9.67 -24.75
C THR A 84 8.82 10.82 -23.75
N HIS A 85 8.33 10.58 -22.54
CA HIS A 85 8.25 11.57 -21.47
C HIS A 85 8.83 10.99 -20.19
N TYR A 86 9.14 11.88 -19.25
CA TYR A 86 9.44 11.55 -17.86
C TYR A 86 8.65 12.45 -16.91
N THR A 87 8.46 12.01 -15.67
CA THR A 87 7.81 12.78 -14.62
C THR A 87 8.40 12.47 -13.27
N HIS A 88 8.42 13.45 -12.37
CA HIS A 88 8.51 13.17 -10.95
C HIS A 88 7.14 12.74 -10.45
N TRP A 89 7.06 11.50 -10.01
CA TRP A 89 5.85 10.91 -9.45
C TRP A 89 5.87 11.04 -7.93
N PHE A 90 4.86 11.68 -7.34
CA PHE A 90 4.80 11.97 -5.91
C PHE A 90 3.38 11.90 -5.35
N GLN A 91 3.27 11.94 -4.03
CA GLN A 91 2.06 11.66 -3.26
C GLN A 91 1.63 12.91 -2.47
N PRO A 92 1.04 13.93 -3.11
CA PRO A 92 0.62 15.13 -2.40
C PRO A 92 -0.45 14.84 -1.36
N LEU A 93 -0.61 15.74 -0.38
CA LEU A 93 -1.60 15.62 0.71
C LEU A 93 -3.08 15.59 0.24
N THR A 94 -3.32 15.55 -1.06
CA THR A 94 -4.65 15.41 -1.68
C THR A 94 -5.17 13.98 -1.73
N GLY A 95 -4.33 13.00 -1.42
CA GLY A 95 -4.67 11.58 -1.44
C GLY A 95 -4.60 10.89 -2.82
N ALA A 96 -4.20 11.63 -3.86
CA ALA A 96 -3.93 11.09 -5.19
C ALA A 96 -2.44 11.22 -5.53
N THR A 97 -1.99 10.55 -6.60
CA THR A 97 -0.67 10.77 -7.17
C THR A 97 -0.64 12.03 -8.01
N ALA A 98 0.52 12.67 -8.12
CA ALA A 98 0.74 13.85 -8.92
C ALA A 98 1.90 13.65 -9.90
N GLU A 99 1.75 14.24 -11.07
CA GLU A 99 2.66 14.12 -12.20
C GLU A 99 2.76 15.45 -12.95
N LYS A 100 3.95 15.76 -13.46
CA LYS A 100 4.18 16.83 -14.39
C LYS A 100 5.07 16.30 -15.51
N HIS A 101 4.47 15.94 -16.65
CA HIS A 101 5.16 15.27 -17.74
C HIS A 101 6.00 16.26 -18.53
N ASP A 102 7.31 16.01 -18.59
CA ASP A 102 8.25 16.69 -19.49
C ASP A 102 8.69 15.71 -20.58
N ALA A 103 8.75 16.16 -21.82
CA ALA A 103 9.29 15.35 -22.91
C ALA A 103 10.80 15.18 -22.73
N PHE A 104 11.33 14.03 -23.14
CA PHE A 104 12.80 13.89 -23.28
C PHE A 104 13.38 14.84 -24.32
N PHE A 105 12.55 15.38 -25.20
CA PHE A 105 12.91 16.29 -26.27
C PHE A 105 13.57 17.58 -25.75
N ASP A 106 14.74 17.92 -26.33
CA ASP A 106 15.42 19.21 -26.12
C ASP A 106 16.05 19.66 -27.44
N LEU A 107 16.39 20.94 -27.54
CA LEU A 107 17.05 21.54 -28.70
C LEU A 107 18.49 21.92 -28.36
N LEU A 108 19.42 21.54 -29.21
CA LEU A 108 20.79 22.06 -29.19
C LEU A 108 20.86 23.47 -29.78
N ALA A 109 21.95 24.19 -29.48
CA ALA A 109 22.16 25.53 -29.96
C ALA A 109 22.19 25.65 -31.50
N ASP A 110 22.47 24.57 -32.22
CA ASP A 110 22.45 24.47 -33.68
C ASP A 110 21.07 24.09 -34.25
N GLY A 111 20.03 23.97 -33.39
CA GLY A 111 18.66 23.63 -33.76
C GLY A 111 18.39 22.14 -33.96
N ARG A 112 19.36 21.26 -33.71
CA ARG A 112 19.10 19.80 -33.72
C ARG A 112 18.33 19.39 -32.50
N ALA A 113 17.36 18.48 -32.69
CA ALA A 113 16.62 17.84 -31.62
C ALA A 113 17.43 16.69 -31.00
N VAL A 114 17.35 16.55 -29.68
CA VAL A 114 17.98 15.50 -28.94
C VAL A 114 17.07 15.04 -27.82
N GLU A 115 17.23 13.78 -27.35
CA GLU A 115 16.63 13.29 -26.13
C GLU A 115 17.57 13.56 -24.95
N LYS A 116 17.07 14.30 -23.96
CA LYS A 116 17.84 14.73 -22.80
C LYS A 116 17.10 14.42 -21.49
N PHE A 117 17.83 13.82 -20.58
CA PHE A 117 17.44 13.64 -19.18
C PHE A 117 18.72 13.47 -18.37
N GLY A 118 19.08 14.47 -17.59
CA GLY A 118 20.32 14.49 -16.82
C GLY A 118 20.07 14.37 -15.31
N GLY A 119 21.15 14.25 -14.56
CA GLY A 119 21.10 14.10 -13.10
C GLY A 119 20.39 15.27 -12.39
N ALA A 120 20.45 16.48 -12.94
CA ALA A 120 19.72 17.61 -12.37
C ALA A 120 18.19 17.37 -12.43
N GLN A 121 17.69 16.89 -13.57
CA GLN A 121 16.28 16.57 -13.76
C GLN A 121 15.84 15.33 -13.00
N LEU A 122 16.74 14.37 -12.81
CA LEU A 122 16.48 13.19 -11.97
C LEU A 122 16.38 13.56 -10.49
N VAL A 123 17.32 14.34 -9.97
CA VAL A 123 17.47 14.57 -8.53
C VAL A 123 16.42 15.55 -8.01
N GLN A 124 16.08 16.59 -8.77
CA GLN A 124 15.21 17.65 -8.28
C GLN A 124 14.43 18.31 -9.41
N GLN A 125 13.15 18.61 -9.12
CA GLN A 125 12.33 19.52 -9.94
C GLN A 125 11.65 20.54 -9.02
N GLU A 126 11.16 21.63 -9.63
CA GLU A 126 10.52 22.74 -8.92
C GLU A 126 9.05 22.91 -9.39
N PRO A 127 8.10 22.07 -8.90
CA PRO A 127 6.70 22.28 -9.18
C PRO A 127 6.18 23.52 -8.45
N ASP A 128 5.15 24.14 -9.02
CA ASP A 128 4.47 25.26 -8.38
C ASP A 128 3.65 24.75 -7.17
N ALA A 129 4.08 25.10 -5.97
CA ALA A 129 3.42 24.71 -4.73
C ALA A 129 2.20 25.59 -4.40
N SER A 130 2.02 26.74 -5.06
CA SER A 130 0.87 27.63 -4.81
C SER A 130 -0.46 27.05 -5.31
N SER A 131 -0.41 26.17 -6.31
CA SER A 131 -1.58 25.46 -6.83
C SER A 131 -2.03 24.27 -6.00
N PHE A 132 -1.34 23.95 -4.93
CA PHE A 132 -1.71 22.85 -4.03
C PHE A 132 -2.94 23.21 -3.19
N PRO A 133 -3.91 22.28 -3.01
CA PRO A 133 -5.09 22.52 -2.19
C PRO A 133 -4.77 22.89 -0.73
N SER A 134 -3.65 22.39 -0.18
CA SER A 134 -3.15 22.76 1.14
C SER A 134 -2.49 24.15 1.17
N GLY A 135 -2.27 24.80 0.03
CA GLY A 135 -1.69 26.12 -0.10
C GLY A 135 -2.49 27.23 0.57
N GLY A 136 -3.80 27.00 0.85
CA GLY A 136 -4.65 27.94 1.61
C GLY A 136 -4.28 28.13 3.09
N ILE A 137 -3.47 27.25 3.65
CA ILE A 137 -2.91 27.36 5.01
C ILE A 137 -1.55 28.08 5.00
N ARG A 138 -0.98 28.33 3.82
CA ARG A 138 0.32 28.93 3.64
C ARG A 138 0.23 30.41 3.27
N ASN A 139 1.26 31.12 3.70
CA ASN A 139 1.54 32.41 3.09
C ASN A 139 1.90 32.21 1.62
N THR A 140 1.20 32.89 0.73
CA THR A 140 1.33 32.80 -0.74
C THR A 140 2.69 33.22 -1.29
N PHE A 141 3.66 33.62 -0.45
CA PHE A 141 5.02 33.96 -0.86
C PHE A 141 5.88 32.77 -1.25
N GLU A 142 5.50 31.57 -0.79
CA GLU A 142 6.24 30.33 -1.04
C GLU A 142 5.57 29.56 -2.18
N ALA A 143 5.57 30.15 -3.37
CA ALA A 143 5.07 29.47 -4.56
C ALA A 143 5.95 28.30 -5.02
N ARG A 144 7.18 28.17 -4.48
CA ARG A 144 8.13 27.11 -4.83
C ARG A 144 8.00 25.93 -3.90
N GLY A 145 7.90 24.73 -4.50
CA GLY A 145 8.14 23.45 -3.85
C GLY A 145 9.24 22.72 -4.61
N TYR A 146 9.80 21.71 -3.96
CA TYR A 146 10.79 20.82 -4.55
C TYR A 146 10.31 19.39 -4.51
N THR A 147 10.38 18.70 -5.63
CA THR A 147 10.37 17.25 -5.67
C THR A 147 11.81 16.75 -5.68
N ALA A 148 12.11 15.75 -4.86
CA ALA A 148 13.45 15.18 -4.78
C ALA A 148 13.38 13.66 -4.92
N TRP A 149 14.25 13.12 -5.78
CA TRP A 149 14.32 11.70 -6.06
C TRP A 149 14.52 10.86 -4.80
N ASP A 150 13.68 9.83 -4.66
CA ASP A 150 13.84 8.79 -3.65
C ASP A 150 14.43 7.54 -4.30
N PRO A 151 15.73 7.25 -4.10
CA PRO A 151 16.37 6.06 -4.68
C PRO A 151 15.90 4.74 -4.05
N THR A 152 15.18 4.77 -2.93
CA THR A 152 14.65 3.57 -2.26
C THR A 152 13.38 3.02 -2.94
N SER A 153 12.74 3.83 -3.80
CA SER A 153 11.66 3.40 -4.67
C SER A 153 12.13 3.39 -6.12
N PRO A 154 12.06 2.25 -6.82
CA PRO A 154 12.54 2.15 -8.20
C PRO A 154 11.67 2.96 -9.16
N ALA A 155 12.30 3.59 -10.16
CA ALA A 155 11.58 4.23 -11.26
C ALA A 155 10.88 3.17 -12.13
N PHE A 156 9.76 3.55 -12.73
CA PHE A 156 8.93 2.64 -13.51
C PHE A 156 8.39 3.34 -14.78
N ILE A 157 7.97 2.55 -15.76
CA ILE A 157 7.34 3.07 -16.97
C ILE A 157 5.84 2.78 -16.89
N TYR A 158 5.05 3.85 -16.98
CA TYR A 158 3.61 3.76 -17.08
C TYR A 158 3.14 4.43 -18.39
N GLY A 159 2.50 3.65 -19.25
CA GLY A 159 2.21 4.08 -20.61
C GLY A 159 3.48 4.43 -21.38
N THR A 160 3.66 5.68 -21.78
CA THR A 160 4.84 6.21 -22.50
C THR A 160 5.69 7.13 -21.63
N THR A 161 5.58 7.04 -20.31
CA THR A 161 6.23 7.95 -19.37
C THR A 161 7.11 7.20 -18.38
N LEU A 162 8.35 7.64 -18.22
CA LEU A 162 9.23 7.26 -17.13
C LEU A 162 8.79 8.01 -15.85
N CYS A 163 8.29 7.29 -14.87
CA CYS A 163 7.89 7.82 -13.57
C CYS A 163 9.03 7.64 -12.57
N VAL A 164 9.50 8.73 -11.98
CA VAL A 164 10.54 8.74 -10.95
C VAL A 164 9.90 9.04 -9.60
N PRO A 165 9.88 8.09 -8.64
CA PRO A 165 9.34 8.34 -7.31
C PRO A 165 10.12 9.42 -6.55
N THR A 166 9.41 10.36 -5.94
CA THR A 166 10.00 11.52 -5.27
C THR A 166 9.25 11.86 -3.99
N ILE A 167 9.94 12.55 -3.08
CA ILE A 167 9.30 13.32 -2.03
C ILE A 167 8.92 14.69 -2.55
N PHE A 168 7.98 15.36 -1.86
CA PHE A 168 7.60 16.73 -2.14
C PHE A 168 7.70 17.60 -0.89
N VAL A 169 8.49 18.65 -0.97
CA VAL A 169 8.75 19.56 0.15
C VAL A 169 8.61 21.02 -0.27
N SER A 170 8.32 21.90 0.69
CA SER A 170 8.28 23.34 0.47
C SER A 170 9.69 23.91 0.27
N TYR A 171 9.76 25.18 -0.13
CA TYR A 171 11.01 25.93 -0.21
C TYR A 171 11.76 25.98 1.14
N THR A 172 11.03 25.99 2.25
CA THR A 172 11.57 25.97 3.63
C THR A 172 11.81 24.57 4.19
N GLY A 173 11.49 23.51 3.43
CA GLY A 173 11.78 22.11 3.77
C GLY A 173 10.67 21.38 4.52
N GLU A 174 9.50 22.00 4.69
CA GLU A 174 8.34 21.31 5.26
C GLU A 174 7.79 20.26 4.27
N ALA A 175 7.35 19.12 4.80
CA ALA A 175 6.73 18.10 3.96
C ALA A 175 5.40 18.58 3.38
N LEU A 176 5.22 18.37 2.07
CA LEU A 176 4.00 18.65 1.31
C LEU A 176 3.32 17.36 0.83
N ASP A 177 3.86 16.24 1.28
CA ASP A 177 3.40 14.89 0.98
C ASP A 177 3.33 14.04 2.26
N ASN A 178 2.85 12.81 2.12
CA ASN A 178 2.88 11.81 3.17
C ASN A 178 4.21 11.02 3.17
N LYS A 179 4.93 11.00 2.07
CA LYS A 179 6.15 10.19 1.90
C LYS A 179 7.33 10.70 2.71
N ALA A 180 7.57 12.00 2.75
CA ALA A 180 8.69 12.56 3.52
C ALA A 180 8.57 12.28 5.04
N PRO A 181 7.39 12.45 5.70
CA PRO A 181 7.20 11.99 7.07
C PRO A 181 7.39 10.48 7.24
N LEU A 182 6.88 9.66 6.32
CA LEU A 182 7.05 8.20 6.35
C LEU A 182 8.53 7.80 6.35
N LEU A 183 9.33 8.35 5.42
CA LEU A 183 10.76 8.06 5.34
C LEU A 183 11.51 8.48 6.61
N ARG A 184 11.13 9.61 7.23
CA ARG A 184 11.70 10.03 8.53
C ARG A 184 11.33 9.06 9.65
N ALA A 185 10.08 8.59 9.69
CA ALA A 185 9.63 7.60 10.67
C ALA A 185 10.35 6.26 10.50
N LEU A 186 10.47 5.78 9.26
CA LEU A 186 11.20 4.54 8.94
C LEU A 186 12.67 4.62 9.36
N HIS A 187 13.32 5.74 9.10
CA HIS A 187 14.70 5.96 9.55
C HIS A 187 14.82 5.96 11.09
N ALA A 188 13.90 6.61 11.79
CA ALA A 188 13.89 6.64 13.25
C ALA A 188 13.67 5.23 13.85
N VAL A 189 12.76 4.45 13.27
CA VAL A 189 12.51 3.05 13.66
C VAL A 189 13.73 2.19 13.38
N ASP A 190 14.37 2.32 12.21
CA ASP A 190 15.61 1.60 11.87
C ASP A 190 16.70 1.83 12.93
N LEU A 191 16.99 3.08 13.24
CA LEU A 191 18.03 3.42 14.25
C LEU A 191 17.72 2.79 15.62
N ALA A 192 16.49 2.94 16.10
CA ALA A 192 16.09 2.43 17.41
C ALA A 192 16.06 0.90 17.44
N ALA A 193 15.41 0.29 16.45
CA ALA A 193 15.23 -1.16 16.38
C ALA A 193 16.57 -1.89 16.14
N THR A 194 17.44 -1.35 15.28
CA THR A 194 18.77 -1.92 15.03
C THR A 194 19.61 -1.89 16.30
N ALA A 195 19.57 -0.79 17.08
CA ALA A 195 20.27 -0.70 18.34
C ALA A 195 19.85 -1.79 19.34
N VAL A 196 18.54 -2.08 19.40
CA VAL A 196 17.98 -3.15 20.26
C VAL A 196 18.29 -4.54 19.69
N ALA A 197 18.09 -4.75 18.39
CA ALA A 197 18.31 -6.05 17.73
C ALA A 197 19.75 -6.55 17.89
N LYS A 198 20.73 -5.65 17.90
CA LYS A 198 22.16 -5.98 18.13
C LYS A 198 22.48 -6.62 19.48
N TYR A 199 21.61 -6.49 20.48
CA TYR A 199 21.78 -7.24 21.73
C TYR A 199 21.50 -8.74 21.55
N PHE A 200 20.70 -9.11 20.55
CA PHE A 200 20.34 -10.49 20.23
C PHE A 200 21.19 -11.07 19.10
N ASP A 201 21.45 -10.27 18.04
CA ASP A 201 22.32 -10.64 16.94
C ASP A 201 23.22 -9.46 16.53
N LYS A 202 24.53 -9.61 16.77
CA LYS A 202 25.53 -8.59 16.44
C LYS A 202 25.72 -8.32 14.94
N ASN A 203 25.26 -9.24 14.08
CA ASN A 203 25.37 -9.12 12.63
C ASN A 203 24.31 -8.19 12.03
N VAL A 204 23.26 -7.87 12.77
CA VAL A 204 22.21 -6.96 12.30
C VAL A 204 22.81 -5.58 12.04
N ALA A 205 22.70 -5.12 10.82
CA ALA A 205 23.12 -3.78 10.41
C ALA A 205 21.95 -2.82 10.20
N LYS A 206 20.76 -3.36 9.88
CA LYS A 206 19.54 -2.59 9.59
C LYS A 206 18.28 -3.34 10.01
N VAL A 207 17.27 -2.58 10.44
CA VAL A 207 15.89 -3.08 10.62
C VAL A 207 14.95 -2.24 9.77
N HIS A 208 14.10 -2.88 9.00
CA HIS A 208 13.09 -2.21 8.18
C HIS A 208 11.67 -2.64 8.58
N ALA A 209 10.74 -1.72 8.45
CA ALA A 209 9.33 -2.04 8.58
C ALA A 209 8.84 -2.68 7.28
N THR A 210 8.04 -3.73 7.39
CA THR A 210 7.36 -4.38 6.28
C THR A 210 5.87 -4.09 6.33
N LEU A 211 5.24 -3.97 5.17
CA LEU A 211 3.81 -3.68 5.02
C LEU A 211 3.18 -4.56 3.93
N GLY A 212 2.11 -5.24 4.28
CA GLY A 212 1.19 -5.87 3.35
C GLY A 212 -0.19 -5.26 3.54
N TRP A 213 -0.61 -4.43 2.61
CA TRP A 213 -1.93 -3.82 2.64
C TRP A 213 -2.98 -4.74 2.01
N GLU A 214 -4.23 -4.60 2.45
CA GLU A 214 -5.41 -5.26 1.87
C GLU A 214 -6.32 -4.18 1.33
N GLN A 215 -6.43 -4.06 0.01
CA GLN A 215 -7.25 -3.03 -0.63
C GLN A 215 -8.63 -3.58 -0.93
N GLU A 216 -9.61 -3.19 -0.12
CA GLU A 216 -11.02 -3.43 -0.41
C GLU A 216 -11.58 -2.34 -1.33
N TYR A 217 -12.54 -2.70 -2.17
CA TYR A 217 -13.18 -1.80 -3.12
C TYR A 217 -14.51 -2.35 -3.62
N PHE A 218 -15.36 -1.46 -4.15
CA PHE A 218 -16.58 -1.84 -4.86
C PHE A 218 -16.42 -1.63 -6.36
N LEU A 219 -16.97 -2.54 -7.16
CA LEU A 219 -17.13 -2.37 -8.60
C LEU A 219 -18.61 -2.20 -8.94
N ILE A 220 -18.92 -1.14 -9.68
CA ILE A 220 -20.26 -0.93 -10.23
C ILE A 220 -20.20 -0.68 -11.73
N ASP A 221 -21.25 -1.04 -12.44
CA ASP A 221 -21.32 -0.78 -13.88
C ASP A 221 -21.23 0.72 -14.17
N LYS A 222 -20.40 1.12 -15.15
CA LYS A 222 -20.11 2.52 -15.48
C LYS A 222 -21.34 3.30 -15.91
N ALA A 223 -22.21 2.67 -16.71
CA ALA A 223 -23.46 3.32 -17.16
C ALA A 223 -24.42 3.55 -16.00
N LEU A 224 -24.55 2.55 -15.10
CA LEU A 224 -25.36 2.68 -13.89
C LEU A 224 -24.81 3.75 -12.95
N ALA A 225 -23.49 3.79 -12.74
CA ALA A 225 -22.82 4.83 -11.95
C ALA A 225 -23.11 6.23 -12.53
N GLY A 226 -22.93 6.41 -13.84
CA GLY A 226 -23.15 7.68 -14.53
C GLY A 226 -24.59 8.18 -14.47
N SER A 227 -25.56 7.30 -14.22
CA SER A 227 -26.98 7.68 -14.01
C SER A 227 -27.30 8.18 -12.58
N ARG A 228 -26.30 8.18 -11.67
CA ARG A 228 -26.41 8.51 -10.25
C ARG A 228 -25.53 9.72 -9.90
N PRO A 229 -26.07 10.94 -9.89
CA PRO A 229 -25.28 12.14 -9.55
C PRO A 229 -24.61 12.07 -8.18
N ASP A 230 -25.25 11.46 -7.19
CA ASP A 230 -24.70 11.27 -5.85
C ASP A 230 -23.43 10.39 -5.88
N ILE A 231 -23.44 9.28 -6.61
CA ILE A 231 -22.25 8.42 -6.77
C ILE A 231 -21.14 9.16 -7.54
N VAL A 232 -21.50 9.87 -8.62
CA VAL A 232 -20.52 10.61 -9.43
C VAL A 232 -19.83 11.70 -8.62
N LEU A 233 -20.58 12.44 -7.80
CA LEU A 233 -20.08 13.61 -7.06
C LEU A 233 -19.40 13.22 -5.73
N THR A 234 -19.86 12.16 -5.06
CA THR A 234 -19.44 11.85 -3.69
C THR A 234 -18.84 10.46 -3.50
N GLY A 235 -18.94 9.59 -4.49
CA GLY A 235 -18.53 8.19 -4.39
C GLY A 235 -19.48 7.31 -3.57
N ARG A 236 -20.63 7.85 -3.11
CA ARG A 236 -21.62 7.13 -2.30
C ARG A 236 -23.06 7.48 -2.66
N THR A 237 -23.98 6.61 -2.26
CA THR A 237 -25.41 6.90 -2.39
C THR A 237 -25.88 7.83 -1.28
N LEU A 238 -26.55 8.91 -1.66
CA LEU A 238 -27.16 9.89 -0.73
C LEU A 238 -28.68 9.81 -0.76
N VAL A 239 -29.26 9.35 -1.85
CA VAL A 239 -30.70 9.28 -2.08
C VAL A 239 -31.09 7.94 -2.66
N GLY A 240 -32.32 7.50 -2.44
CA GLY A 240 -32.87 6.28 -2.99
C GLY A 240 -33.39 5.32 -1.91
N HIS A 241 -33.65 4.09 -2.33
CA HIS A 241 -34.09 3.01 -1.45
C HIS A 241 -32.89 2.20 -0.94
N LEU A 242 -33.08 1.43 0.12
CA LEU A 242 -32.12 0.44 0.57
C LEU A 242 -31.78 -0.56 -0.55
N ALA A 243 -30.60 -1.16 -0.47
CA ALA A 243 -30.19 -2.20 -1.42
C ALA A 243 -31.21 -3.34 -1.43
N ALA A 244 -31.54 -3.83 -2.63
CA ALA A 244 -32.46 -4.97 -2.79
C ALA A 244 -31.86 -6.29 -2.29
N LYS A 245 -30.53 -6.42 -2.32
CA LYS A 245 -29.78 -7.57 -1.81
C LYS A 245 -29.17 -7.25 -0.45
N GLY A 246 -29.29 -8.18 0.50
CA GLY A 246 -28.55 -8.19 1.75
C GLY A 246 -27.20 -8.88 1.61
N GLN A 247 -26.49 -9.01 2.74
CA GLN A 247 -25.20 -9.75 2.83
C GLN A 247 -25.38 -11.18 3.33
N GLN A 248 -26.58 -11.54 3.78
CA GLN A 248 -26.84 -12.85 4.34
C GLN A 248 -27.37 -13.78 3.26
N LEU A 249 -26.73 -14.92 3.06
CA LEU A 249 -27.12 -16.01 2.16
C LEU A 249 -27.10 -15.67 0.65
N ASP A 250 -26.90 -14.42 0.29
CA ASP A 250 -26.71 -14.00 -1.11
C ASP A 250 -25.22 -13.70 -1.36
N ASP A 251 -24.88 -12.80 -2.26
CA ASP A 251 -23.49 -12.48 -2.59
C ASP A 251 -22.64 -12.29 -1.33
N HIS A 252 -21.71 -13.19 -1.09
CA HIS A 252 -20.88 -13.18 0.10
C HIS A 252 -19.46 -13.68 -0.22
N TYR A 253 -18.57 -13.56 0.76
CA TYR A 253 -17.16 -13.85 0.70
C TYR A 253 -16.77 -15.15 -0.03
N PHE A 254 -17.53 -16.23 0.16
CA PHE A 254 -17.27 -17.55 -0.45
C PHE A 254 -17.93 -17.75 -1.82
N GLY A 255 -18.56 -16.73 -2.39
CA GLY A 255 -19.19 -16.79 -3.69
C GLY A 255 -18.19 -16.90 -4.85
N VAL A 256 -18.70 -17.32 -6.02
CA VAL A 256 -17.90 -17.30 -7.27
C VAL A 256 -17.77 -15.86 -7.76
N ILE A 257 -16.56 -15.45 -8.12
CA ILE A 257 -16.32 -14.11 -8.68
C ILE A 257 -17.02 -14.00 -10.05
N PRO A 258 -17.89 -12.98 -10.27
CA PRO A 258 -18.58 -12.81 -11.55
C PRO A 258 -17.60 -12.67 -12.73
N ILE A 259 -17.98 -13.20 -13.91
CA ILE A 259 -17.07 -13.26 -15.07
C ILE A 259 -16.54 -11.90 -15.53
N ARG A 260 -17.33 -10.82 -15.45
CA ARG A 260 -16.84 -9.47 -15.75
C ARG A 260 -15.79 -9.01 -14.74
N ALA A 261 -16.04 -9.24 -13.45
CA ALA A 261 -15.14 -8.86 -12.36
C ALA A 261 -13.81 -9.64 -12.44
N ILE A 262 -13.86 -10.97 -12.70
CA ILE A 262 -12.62 -11.75 -12.80
C ILE A 262 -11.75 -11.33 -14.00
N ASN A 263 -12.34 -10.92 -15.13
CA ASN A 263 -11.56 -10.42 -16.25
C ASN A 263 -10.94 -9.04 -15.97
N PHE A 264 -11.66 -8.15 -15.28
CA PHE A 264 -11.09 -6.92 -14.74
C PHE A 264 -9.90 -7.22 -13.82
N MET A 265 -10.05 -8.14 -12.86
CA MET A 265 -8.99 -8.51 -11.92
C MET A 265 -7.76 -9.09 -12.63
N ARG A 266 -7.94 -9.90 -13.67
CA ARG A 266 -6.84 -10.46 -14.49
C ARG A 266 -6.05 -9.37 -15.21
N ASP A 267 -6.74 -8.39 -15.77
CA ASP A 267 -6.12 -7.25 -16.46
C ASP A 267 -5.35 -6.37 -15.46
N LEU A 268 -5.99 -6.04 -14.34
CA LEU A 268 -5.39 -5.31 -13.24
C LEU A 268 -4.11 -5.99 -12.72
N GLU A 269 -4.18 -7.28 -12.40
CA GLU A 269 -3.02 -8.04 -11.90
C GLU A 269 -1.87 -8.07 -12.90
N LYS A 270 -2.16 -8.16 -14.20
CA LYS A 270 -1.13 -8.12 -15.23
C LYS A 270 -0.36 -6.81 -15.22
N GLU A 271 -1.05 -5.67 -15.19
CA GLU A 271 -0.41 -4.35 -15.13
C GLU A 271 0.37 -4.16 -13.82
N CYS A 272 -0.23 -4.54 -12.68
CA CYS A 272 0.42 -4.48 -11.38
C CYS A 272 1.74 -5.26 -11.37
N ILE A 273 1.72 -6.51 -11.84
CA ILE A 273 2.91 -7.37 -11.87
C ILE A 273 4.00 -6.78 -12.77
N GLN A 274 3.65 -6.23 -13.94
CA GLN A 274 4.61 -5.57 -14.82
C GLN A 274 5.27 -4.35 -14.15
N LEU A 275 4.51 -3.64 -13.31
CA LEU A 275 4.97 -2.50 -12.52
C LEU A 275 5.62 -2.88 -11.19
N GLY A 276 5.88 -4.17 -10.96
CA GLY A 276 6.58 -4.65 -9.76
C GLY A 276 5.71 -4.76 -8.52
N ILE A 277 4.39 -4.54 -8.61
CA ILE A 277 3.47 -4.71 -7.50
C ILE A 277 3.21 -6.22 -7.31
N PRO A 278 3.60 -6.84 -6.19
CA PRO A 278 3.56 -8.29 -6.03
C PRO A 278 2.16 -8.80 -5.64
N VAL A 279 1.18 -8.53 -6.47
CA VAL A 279 -0.22 -8.93 -6.26
C VAL A 279 -0.31 -10.45 -6.12
N LYS A 280 -0.98 -10.92 -5.07
CA LYS A 280 -1.09 -12.35 -4.78
C LYS A 280 -2.51 -12.85 -4.65
N THR A 281 -3.37 -12.12 -3.95
CA THR A 281 -4.70 -12.59 -3.59
C THR A 281 -5.76 -11.65 -4.15
N ARG A 282 -6.82 -12.24 -4.67
CA ARG A 282 -8.07 -11.57 -5.07
C ARG A 282 -9.25 -12.42 -4.65
N HIS A 283 -10.29 -11.83 -4.13
CA HIS A 283 -11.51 -12.55 -3.74
C HIS A 283 -12.71 -11.61 -3.64
N ASN A 284 -13.89 -12.20 -3.47
CA ASN A 284 -15.07 -11.46 -3.06
C ASN A 284 -14.93 -11.02 -1.61
N GLU A 285 -15.48 -9.85 -1.31
CA GLU A 285 -15.75 -9.41 0.04
C GLU A 285 -17.21 -9.67 0.45
N VAL A 286 -17.57 -9.29 1.68
CA VAL A 286 -18.84 -9.66 2.31
C VAL A 286 -20.04 -9.02 1.62
N ALA A 287 -19.91 -7.76 1.15
CA ALA A 287 -21.00 -7.07 0.51
C ALA A 287 -21.13 -7.43 -0.99
N PRO A 288 -22.34 -7.35 -1.57
CA PRO A 288 -22.52 -7.51 -3.01
C PRO A 288 -21.65 -6.52 -3.81
N ASN A 289 -20.95 -7.02 -4.82
CA ASN A 289 -20.01 -6.25 -5.66
C ASN A 289 -18.83 -5.62 -4.89
N GLN A 290 -18.52 -6.12 -3.73
CA GLN A 290 -17.32 -5.78 -2.97
C GLN A 290 -16.25 -6.86 -3.20
N PHE A 291 -15.00 -6.40 -3.35
CA PHE A 291 -13.85 -7.24 -3.65
C PHE A 291 -12.64 -6.74 -2.88
N GLU A 292 -11.65 -7.62 -2.76
CA GLU A 292 -10.35 -7.30 -2.17
C GLU A 292 -9.20 -7.76 -3.06
N LEU A 293 -8.10 -7.02 -2.99
CA LEU A 293 -6.82 -7.37 -3.56
C LEU A 293 -5.72 -7.14 -2.53
N ALA A 294 -4.89 -8.17 -2.33
CA ALA A 294 -3.77 -8.11 -1.41
C ALA A 294 -2.46 -8.57 -2.07
N PRO A 295 -1.32 -7.85 -1.85
CA PRO A 295 0.00 -8.24 -2.33
C PRO A 295 0.72 -9.16 -1.33
N VAL A 296 1.88 -9.65 -1.73
CA VAL A 296 2.93 -10.04 -0.79
C VAL A 296 3.45 -8.77 -0.11
N PHE A 297 3.79 -8.85 1.18
CA PHE A 297 4.35 -7.71 1.90
C PHE A 297 5.72 -7.30 1.35
N GLU A 298 6.02 -6.02 1.45
CA GLU A 298 7.27 -5.41 1.02
C GLU A 298 7.79 -4.45 2.10
N GLU A 299 8.95 -3.83 1.86
CA GLU A 299 9.38 -2.69 2.67
C GLU A 299 8.31 -1.58 2.62
N ALA A 300 8.05 -0.96 3.76
CA ALA A 300 6.85 -0.13 3.94
C ALA A 300 6.76 1.08 2.99
N ASN A 301 7.89 1.74 2.67
CA ASN A 301 7.88 2.85 1.74
C ASN A 301 7.46 2.40 0.32
N LEU A 302 8.04 1.30 -0.15
CA LEU A 302 7.70 0.72 -1.46
C LEU A 302 6.26 0.22 -1.49
N ALA A 303 5.81 -0.45 -0.41
CA ALA A 303 4.43 -0.92 -0.31
C ALA A 303 3.40 0.22 -0.39
N VAL A 304 3.70 1.37 0.21
CA VAL A 304 2.85 2.57 0.14
C VAL A 304 2.80 3.14 -1.27
N ASP A 305 3.94 3.26 -1.95
CA ASP A 305 3.99 3.69 -3.35
C ASP A 305 3.18 2.74 -4.25
N HIS A 306 3.36 1.44 -4.07
CA HIS A 306 2.62 0.43 -4.82
C HIS A 306 1.11 0.47 -4.58
N ASN A 307 0.66 0.76 -3.35
CA ASN A 307 -0.77 0.89 -3.07
C ASN A 307 -1.38 2.09 -3.82
N LEU A 308 -0.73 3.24 -3.82
CA LEU A 308 -1.24 4.42 -4.52
C LEU A 308 -1.22 4.23 -6.04
N LEU A 309 -0.16 3.63 -6.57
CA LEU A 309 -0.08 3.27 -7.98
C LEU A 309 -1.18 2.27 -8.36
N LEU A 310 -1.44 1.26 -7.51
CA LEU A 310 -2.54 0.33 -7.69
C LEU A 310 -3.88 1.05 -7.81
N MET A 311 -4.18 1.99 -6.92
CA MET A 311 -5.46 2.70 -6.94
C MET A 311 -5.67 3.44 -8.26
N ASP A 312 -4.63 4.10 -8.80
CA ASP A 312 -4.67 4.76 -10.11
C ASP A 312 -4.90 3.75 -11.25
N ILE A 313 -4.15 2.65 -11.25
CA ILE A 313 -4.30 1.56 -12.23
C ILE A 313 -5.72 0.97 -12.16
N MET A 314 -6.26 0.73 -10.96
CA MET A 314 -7.61 0.21 -10.77
C MET A 314 -8.67 1.08 -11.45
N GLU A 315 -8.59 2.40 -11.33
CA GLU A 315 -9.53 3.30 -12.00
C GLU A 315 -9.44 3.20 -13.52
N LYS A 316 -8.22 3.19 -14.07
CA LYS A 316 -7.98 3.10 -15.52
C LYS A 316 -8.42 1.75 -16.10
N VAL A 317 -8.10 0.66 -15.40
CA VAL A 317 -8.51 -0.69 -15.81
C VAL A 317 -10.04 -0.86 -15.69
N ALA A 318 -10.64 -0.35 -14.62
CA ALA A 318 -12.09 -0.39 -14.46
C ALA A 318 -12.80 0.34 -15.61
N ASP A 319 -12.28 1.50 -16.03
CA ASP A 319 -12.84 2.24 -17.15
C ASP A 319 -12.84 1.42 -18.46
N ARG A 320 -11.75 0.70 -18.75
CA ARG A 320 -11.66 -0.21 -19.91
C ARG A 320 -12.69 -1.35 -19.86
N HIS A 321 -12.98 -1.85 -18.66
CA HIS A 321 -13.95 -2.92 -18.44
C HIS A 321 -15.40 -2.43 -18.23
N ASN A 322 -15.65 -1.14 -18.49
CA ASN A 322 -16.95 -0.49 -18.26
C ASN A 322 -17.42 -0.62 -16.81
N PHE A 323 -16.49 -0.50 -15.86
CA PHE A 323 -16.74 -0.39 -14.44
C PHE A 323 -16.36 1.00 -13.91
N LYS A 324 -16.93 1.34 -12.77
CA LYS A 324 -16.47 2.39 -11.87
C LYS A 324 -16.04 1.73 -10.56
N VAL A 325 -14.80 1.97 -10.14
CA VAL A 325 -14.32 1.62 -8.80
C VAL A 325 -14.83 2.65 -7.80
N LEU A 326 -15.26 2.21 -6.64
CA LEU A 326 -15.58 3.07 -5.50
C LEU A 326 -14.62 2.75 -4.37
N PHE A 327 -13.79 3.73 -4.03
CA PHE A 327 -12.90 3.69 -2.86
C PHE A 327 -13.52 4.37 -1.63
N HIS A 328 -14.72 4.94 -1.75
CA HIS A 328 -15.42 5.48 -0.58
C HIS A 328 -15.66 4.36 0.43
N GLU A 329 -15.34 4.58 1.70
CA GLU A 329 -15.37 3.57 2.75
C GLU A 329 -16.76 3.01 3.04
N LYS A 330 -17.82 3.78 2.75
CA LYS A 330 -19.20 3.35 2.91
C LYS A 330 -20.06 3.82 1.74
N PRO A 331 -19.91 3.24 0.54
CA PRO A 331 -20.65 3.71 -0.64
C PRO A 331 -22.15 3.41 -0.57
N PHE A 332 -22.53 2.36 0.17
CA PHE A 332 -23.93 1.93 0.31
C PHE A 332 -24.28 1.74 1.79
N SER A 333 -25.41 2.31 2.20
CA SER A 333 -25.93 2.15 3.55
C SER A 333 -26.47 0.74 3.79
N GLY A 334 -26.32 0.23 5.01
CA GLY A 334 -26.90 -1.04 5.45
C GLY A 334 -26.14 -2.31 5.06
N ILE A 335 -25.05 -2.19 4.31
CA ILE A 335 -24.14 -3.30 3.96
C ILE A 335 -22.73 -2.97 4.40
N ASN A 336 -21.79 -3.90 4.23
CA ASN A 336 -20.39 -3.73 4.62
C ASN A 336 -19.74 -2.51 3.95
N GLY A 337 -18.73 -1.95 4.60
CA GLY A 337 -17.89 -0.89 4.04
C GLY A 337 -16.51 -1.44 3.65
N SER A 338 -15.69 -0.61 3.02
CA SER A 338 -14.35 -0.98 2.57
C SER A 338 -13.26 -0.33 3.42
N GLY A 339 -12.34 -1.15 3.88
CA GLY A 339 -11.12 -0.74 4.57
C GLY A 339 -9.87 -0.91 3.71
N LYS A 340 -8.75 -0.56 4.32
CA LYS A 340 -7.40 -0.85 3.85
C LYS A 340 -6.62 -1.35 5.04
N HIS A 341 -6.68 -2.66 5.30
CA HIS A 341 -5.98 -3.23 6.44
C HIS A 341 -4.48 -3.21 6.20
N ASN A 342 -3.75 -2.65 7.14
CA ASN A 342 -2.30 -2.56 7.08
C ASN A 342 -1.68 -3.62 7.99
N ASN A 343 -1.22 -4.71 7.37
CA ASN A 343 -0.45 -5.77 8.03
C ASN A 343 1.03 -5.38 8.03
N TRP A 344 1.61 -5.12 9.21
CA TRP A 344 2.99 -4.66 9.30
C TRP A 344 3.80 -5.43 10.33
N SER A 345 5.09 -5.52 10.09
CA SER A 345 6.07 -6.11 10.98
C SER A 345 7.41 -5.37 10.91
N LEU A 346 8.37 -5.82 11.70
CA LEU A 346 9.77 -5.38 11.65
C LEU A 346 10.64 -6.57 11.27
N GLU A 347 11.55 -6.38 10.32
CA GLU A 347 12.46 -7.41 9.84
C GLU A 347 13.89 -6.90 9.83
N THR A 348 14.82 -7.75 10.27
CA THR A 348 16.26 -7.45 10.19
C THR A 348 16.78 -7.72 8.78
N ASP A 349 17.90 -7.07 8.42
CA ASP A 349 18.65 -7.37 7.19
C ASP A 349 19.23 -8.80 7.15
N THR A 350 19.22 -9.51 8.27
CA THR A 350 19.55 -10.94 8.38
C THR A 350 18.34 -11.86 8.18
N GLY A 351 17.16 -11.32 7.86
CA GLY A 351 15.95 -12.08 7.54
C GLY A 351 15.15 -12.57 8.75
N VAL A 352 15.31 -11.95 9.91
CA VAL A 352 14.58 -12.30 11.13
C VAL A 352 13.41 -11.34 11.34
N ASN A 353 12.19 -11.89 11.38
CA ASN A 353 11.00 -11.14 11.78
C ASN A 353 10.98 -10.96 13.30
N LEU A 354 11.06 -9.69 13.76
CA LEU A 354 11.18 -9.32 15.17
C LEU A 354 9.85 -9.48 15.95
N LEU A 355 8.72 -9.60 15.24
CA LEU A 355 7.40 -9.84 15.80
C LEU A 355 6.98 -11.32 15.70
N SER A 356 7.92 -12.23 15.38
CA SER A 356 7.65 -13.67 15.37
C SER A 356 7.84 -14.28 16.76
N PRO A 357 6.76 -14.79 17.42
CA PRO A 357 6.85 -15.37 18.76
C PRO A 357 7.64 -16.68 18.80
N GLY A 358 7.71 -17.40 17.66
CA GLY A 358 8.29 -18.74 17.61
C GLY A 358 7.45 -19.78 18.37
N SER A 359 8.03 -20.95 18.59
CA SER A 359 7.36 -22.06 19.31
C SER A 359 7.28 -21.88 20.83
N THR A 360 8.08 -21.01 21.41
CA THR A 360 8.15 -20.74 22.84
C THR A 360 8.19 -19.22 23.11
N PRO A 361 7.05 -18.51 22.96
CA PRO A 361 6.98 -17.06 23.08
C PRO A 361 7.59 -16.51 24.37
N MET A 362 7.34 -17.19 25.52
CA MET A 362 7.82 -16.80 26.85
C MET A 362 9.34 -16.77 26.96
N LYS A 363 10.05 -17.56 26.16
CA LYS A 363 11.52 -17.62 26.14
C LYS A 363 12.14 -16.75 25.05
N ASN A 364 11.35 -16.21 24.15
CA ASN A 364 11.81 -15.36 23.05
C ASN A 364 11.88 -13.91 23.50
N LEU A 365 12.96 -13.56 24.21
CA LEU A 365 13.16 -12.21 24.75
C LEU A 365 13.22 -11.15 23.64
N GLN A 366 13.74 -11.49 22.46
CA GLN A 366 13.74 -10.56 21.31
C GLN A 366 12.30 -10.24 20.91
N PHE A 367 11.48 -11.24 20.63
CA PHE A 367 10.06 -11.05 20.33
C PHE A 367 9.35 -10.23 21.41
N LEU A 368 9.48 -10.65 22.68
CA LEU A 368 8.81 -9.98 23.82
C LEU A 368 9.20 -8.50 23.91
N THR A 369 10.47 -8.18 23.66
CA THR A 369 10.95 -6.81 23.70
C THR A 369 10.23 -5.95 22.65
N PHE A 370 10.19 -6.38 21.39
CA PHE A 370 9.53 -5.63 20.33
C PHE A 370 8.00 -5.61 20.48
N PHE A 371 7.42 -6.72 20.89
CA PHE A 371 5.98 -6.87 21.08
C PHE A 371 5.44 -5.94 22.19
N VAL A 372 6.05 -5.96 23.39
CA VAL A 372 5.62 -5.12 24.51
C VAL A 372 5.84 -3.63 24.22
N ASN A 373 6.95 -3.28 23.55
CA ASN A 373 7.18 -1.89 23.17
C ASN A 373 6.20 -1.39 22.10
N THR A 374 5.73 -2.26 21.20
CA THR A 374 4.66 -1.91 20.26
C THR A 374 3.36 -1.64 21.01
N ILE A 375 2.97 -2.50 21.95
CA ILE A 375 1.78 -2.29 22.81
C ILE A 375 1.87 -0.95 23.53
N LYS A 376 3.00 -0.68 24.16
CA LYS A 376 3.25 0.61 24.84
C LYS A 376 3.16 1.80 23.91
N ALA A 377 3.70 1.69 22.69
CA ALA A 377 3.62 2.77 21.70
C ALA A 377 2.17 3.07 21.29
N VAL A 378 1.37 2.04 21.07
CA VAL A 378 -0.05 2.20 20.74
C VAL A 378 -0.81 2.87 21.90
N ASP A 379 -0.59 2.45 23.13
CA ASP A 379 -1.19 3.06 24.32
C ASP A 379 -0.77 4.54 24.48
N THR A 380 0.52 4.82 24.28
CA THR A 380 1.08 6.18 24.44
C THR A 380 0.60 7.15 23.36
N TYR A 381 0.39 6.66 22.14
CA TYR A 381 0.09 7.48 20.95
C TYR A 381 -1.28 7.16 20.32
N GLU A 382 -2.22 6.67 21.10
CA GLU A 382 -3.56 6.30 20.62
C GLU A 382 -4.29 7.45 19.91
N GLU A 383 -4.12 8.68 20.37
CA GLU A 383 -4.73 9.88 19.78
C GLU A 383 -4.17 10.16 18.37
N LEU A 384 -2.86 9.95 18.15
CA LEU A 384 -2.26 10.08 16.81
C LEU A 384 -2.75 8.97 15.87
N LEU A 385 -2.83 7.74 16.36
CA LEU A 385 -3.38 6.62 15.60
C LEU A 385 -4.86 6.88 15.26
N ARG A 386 -5.65 7.39 16.22
CA ARG A 386 -7.04 7.79 15.98
C ARG A 386 -7.14 8.89 14.92
N SER A 387 -6.24 9.88 14.98
CA SER A 387 -6.17 10.96 14.01
C SER A 387 -5.88 10.45 12.60
N SER A 388 -4.98 9.46 12.46
CA SER A 388 -4.57 8.89 11.16
C SER A 388 -5.71 8.22 10.40
N ILE A 389 -6.71 7.68 11.10
CA ILE A 389 -7.88 7.02 10.50
C ILE A 389 -9.11 7.93 10.40
N ALA A 390 -9.05 9.15 10.94
CA ALA A 390 -10.17 10.08 10.96
C ALA A 390 -10.36 10.73 9.59
N SER A 391 -11.48 10.42 8.96
CA SER A 391 -11.96 11.12 7.76
C SER A 391 -13.48 11.06 7.70
N ALA A 392 -14.08 12.04 7.04
CA ALA A 392 -15.56 12.11 6.92
C ALA A 392 -16.15 10.85 6.28
N SER A 393 -15.44 10.23 5.33
CA SER A 393 -15.89 9.01 4.67
C SER A 393 -15.68 7.76 5.53
N ASN A 394 -14.56 7.67 6.26
CA ASN A 394 -14.27 6.53 7.12
C ASN A 394 -15.14 6.53 8.40
N ASP A 395 -15.56 7.69 8.89
CA ASP A 395 -16.49 7.80 10.03
C ASP A 395 -17.85 7.15 9.74
N HIS A 396 -18.25 7.04 8.47
CA HIS A 396 -19.43 6.26 8.09
C HIS A 396 -19.23 4.74 8.18
N ARG A 397 -18.00 4.28 8.10
CA ARG A 397 -17.62 2.86 8.15
C ARG A 397 -17.30 2.39 9.56
N LEU A 398 -16.52 3.16 10.33
CA LEU A 398 -16.03 2.76 11.65
C LEU A 398 -17.18 2.48 12.62
N GLY A 399 -17.13 1.32 13.31
CA GLY A 399 -18.17 0.85 14.20
C GLY A 399 -19.42 0.29 13.53
N ALA A 400 -19.45 0.22 12.20
CA ALA A 400 -20.58 -0.32 11.43
C ALA A 400 -20.22 -1.64 10.77
N ASN A 401 -21.11 -2.64 10.83
CA ASN A 401 -20.92 -3.98 10.28
C ASN A 401 -19.63 -4.64 10.82
N GLU A 402 -18.69 -5.04 9.96
CA GLU A 402 -17.44 -5.68 10.35
C GLU A 402 -16.30 -4.69 10.68
N ALA A 403 -16.52 -3.40 10.50
CA ALA A 403 -15.49 -2.41 10.75
C ALA A 403 -15.22 -2.23 12.25
N PRO A 404 -13.95 -2.05 12.66
CA PRO A 404 -13.61 -1.80 14.04
C PRO A 404 -14.15 -0.45 14.52
N PRO A 405 -14.34 -0.26 15.85
CA PRO A 405 -14.67 1.02 16.40
C PRO A 405 -13.54 2.03 16.22
N ALA A 406 -13.87 3.31 16.37
CA ALA A 406 -12.90 4.40 16.30
C ALA A 406 -11.97 4.50 17.53
N ILE A 407 -12.26 3.75 18.59
CA ILE A 407 -11.45 3.71 19.82
C ILE A 407 -10.36 2.67 19.63
N PHE A 408 -9.09 3.07 19.79
CA PHE A 408 -7.98 2.15 19.67
C PHE A 408 -7.91 1.22 20.87
N SER A 409 -7.93 -0.07 20.59
CA SER A 409 -7.65 -1.17 21.49
C SER A 409 -6.75 -2.17 20.80
N ILE A 410 -5.91 -2.87 21.57
CA ILE A 410 -5.03 -3.89 21.05
C ILE A 410 -5.60 -5.26 21.38
N PHE A 411 -5.69 -6.11 20.37
CA PHE A 411 -6.03 -7.52 20.55
C PHE A 411 -4.81 -8.39 20.25
N VAL A 412 -4.45 -9.25 21.21
CA VAL A 412 -3.27 -10.12 21.08
C VAL A 412 -3.61 -11.62 21.13
N GLY A 413 -4.88 -11.95 21.33
CA GLY A 413 -5.35 -13.31 21.50
C GLY A 413 -5.09 -13.89 22.90
N SER A 414 -5.82 -14.96 23.25
CA SER A 414 -5.78 -15.55 24.60
C SER A 414 -4.40 -16.07 24.99
N GLN A 415 -3.68 -16.68 24.06
CA GLN A 415 -2.37 -17.26 24.35
C GLN A 415 -1.32 -16.21 24.72
N LEU A 416 -1.19 -15.13 23.94
CA LEU A 416 -0.25 -14.06 24.26
C LEU A 416 -0.72 -13.23 25.47
N SER A 417 -2.02 -13.12 25.71
CA SER A 417 -2.53 -12.55 26.96
C SER A 417 -2.04 -13.33 28.17
N ASN A 418 -2.13 -14.67 28.14
CA ASN A 418 -1.59 -15.52 29.20
C ASN A 418 -0.06 -15.32 29.37
N VAL A 419 0.70 -15.21 28.28
CA VAL A 419 2.14 -14.91 28.35
C VAL A 419 2.41 -13.57 29.04
N LEU A 420 1.62 -12.55 28.76
CA LEU A 420 1.76 -11.23 29.43
C LEU A 420 1.38 -11.31 30.92
N ASP A 421 0.31 -12.04 31.27
CA ASP A 421 -0.12 -12.24 32.64
C ASP A 421 0.94 -13.02 33.45
N GLU A 422 1.57 -14.04 32.85
CA GLU A 422 2.68 -14.77 33.46
C GLU A 422 3.90 -13.87 33.67
N LEU A 423 4.27 -13.05 32.69
CA LEU A 423 5.36 -12.06 32.83
C LEU A 423 5.09 -11.09 33.98
N GLU A 424 3.87 -10.60 34.11
CA GLU A 424 3.45 -9.77 35.24
C GLU A 424 3.50 -10.55 36.56
N GLY A 425 3.06 -11.82 36.57
CA GLY A 425 3.13 -12.72 37.71
C GLY A 425 4.57 -12.99 38.18
N VAL A 426 5.50 -13.20 37.23
CA VAL A 426 6.94 -13.34 37.51
C VAL A 426 7.50 -12.09 38.14
N SER A 427 7.16 -10.92 37.61
CA SER A 427 7.59 -9.62 38.16
C SER A 427 7.06 -9.40 39.59
N LYS A 428 5.92 -10.02 39.95
CA LYS A 428 5.31 -10.03 41.31
C LYS A 428 5.75 -11.19 42.16
N GLY A 429 6.74 -12.01 41.74
CA GLY A 429 7.33 -13.11 42.50
C GLY A 429 6.52 -14.40 42.49
N LYS A 430 5.62 -14.58 41.53
CA LYS A 430 4.89 -15.83 41.31
C LYS A 430 5.54 -16.63 40.19
N LEU A 431 6.05 -17.84 40.48
CA LEU A 431 6.56 -18.77 39.48
C LEU A 431 5.42 -19.70 39.01
N SER A 432 5.21 -19.85 37.72
CA SER A 432 4.27 -20.76 37.11
C SER A 432 4.99 -21.78 36.22
N PRO A 433 4.53 -23.04 36.15
CA PRO A 433 5.14 -24.06 35.30
C PRO A 433 4.71 -23.93 33.83
N GLU A 434 5.62 -24.30 32.91
CA GLU A 434 5.40 -24.30 31.46
C GLU A 434 4.41 -25.41 31.04
N GLU A 435 3.36 -25.06 30.31
CA GLU A 435 2.60 -26.01 29.49
C GLU A 435 2.80 -25.74 28.01
N LYS A 436 3.34 -26.75 27.31
CA LYS A 436 3.31 -26.78 25.83
C LYS A 436 1.92 -27.24 25.39
N THR A 437 1.13 -26.37 24.84
CA THR A 437 -0.13 -26.75 24.21
C THR A 437 0.06 -26.80 22.68
N GLU A 438 0.37 -27.99 22.15
CA GLU A 438 0.15 -28.25 20.72
C GLU A 438 -1.35 -28.46 20.50
N LEU A 439 -2.04 -27.44 19.98
CA LEU A 439 -3.44 -27.54 19.60
C LEU A 439 -3.54 -28.26 18.26
N LYS A 440 -3.88 -29.56 18.30
CA LYS A 440 -4.16 -30.37 17.09
C LYS A 440 -5.66 -30.60 16.98
N LEU A 441 -6.23 -30.28 15.84
CA LEU A 441 -7.63 -30.55 15.54
C LEU A 441 -7.75 -31.83 14.71
N ASN A 442 -8.33 -32.88 15.27
CA ASN A 442 -8.63 -34.13 14.56
C ASN A 442 -10.10 -34.13 14.15
N VAL A 443 -10.39 -33.74 12.92
CA VAL A 443 -11.76 -33.55 12.42
C VAL A 443 -12.31 -34.83 11.79
N VAL A 444 -11.53 -35.49 10.94
CA VAL A 444 -11.93 -36.72 10.23
C VAL A 444 -10.68 -37.53 9.86
N GLY A 445 -10.67 -38.83 10.12
CA GLY A 445 -9.52 -39.72 9.93
C GLY A 445 -8.94 -39.87 8.49
N LYS A 446 -9.47 -39.16 7.51
CA LYS A 446 -8.95 -39.10 6.13
C LYS A 446 -8.33 -37.76 5.76
N ILE A 447 -8.45 -36.76 6.61
CA ILE A 447 -7.90 -35.42 6.43
C ILE A 447 -6.62 -35.33 7.24
N PRO A 448 -5.53 -34.76 6.67
CA PRO A 448 -4.31 -34.49 7.45
C PRO A 448 -4.61 -33.70 8.71
N GLU A 449 -3.81 -33.92 9.76
CA GLU A 449 -3.92 -33.16 11.02
C GLU A 449 -3.89 -31.64 10.73
N ILE A 450 -4.87 -30.92 11.25
CA ILE A 450 -4.91 -29.47 11.18
C ILE A 450 -4.16 -28.93 12.40
N LEU A 451 -3.06 -28.23 12.14
CA LEU A 451 -2.34 -27.48 13.15
C LEU A 451 -3.10 -26.17 13.37
N LEU A 452 -3.57 -25.95 14.58
CA LEU A 452 -4.19 -24.68 14.95
C LEU A 452 -3.08 -23.63 15.13
N ASP A 453 -3.25 -22.51 14.46
CA ASP A 453 -2.46 -21.31 14.68
C ASP A 453 -2.91 -20.65 16.00
N ASN A 454 -1.97 -20.11 16.74
CA ASN A 454 -2.20 -19.44 18.04
C ASN A 454 -2.88 -18.07 17.93
N THR A 455 -3.32 -17.71 16.74
CA THR A 455 -3.88 -16.39 16.46
C THR A 455 -5.37 -16.46 16.23
N ASP A 456 -6.10 -15.96 17.22
CA ASP A 456 -7.51 -15.63 17.04
C ASP A 456 -7.60 -14.26 16.37
N ARG A 457 -8.16 -14.22 15.15
CA ARG A 457 -8.44 -12.97 14.45
C ARG A 457 -9.72 -12.35 14.98
N ASN A 458 -9.62 -11.51 16.01
CA ASN A 458 -10.74 -10.67 16.41
C ASN A 458 -10.96 -9.54 15.39
N ARG A 459 -11.98 -9.68 14.55
CA ARG A 459 -12.32 -8.70 13.49
C ARG A 459 -12.79 -7.36 14.00
N THR A 460 -13.11 -7.23 15.30
CA THR A 460 -13.64 -6.00 15.90
C THR A 460 -12.56 -5.11 16.53
N SER A 461 -11.32 -5.59 16.67
CA SER A 461 -10.22 -4.75 17.15
C SER A 461 -9.60 -3.91 16.04
N PRO A 462 -9.42 -2.60 16.25
CA PRO A 462 -8.76 -1.74 15.27
C PRO A 462 -7.26 -2.04 15.12
N PHE A 463 -6.65 -2.69 16.10
CA PHE A 463 -5.23 -3.06 16.09
C PHE A 463 -5.06 -4.46 16.69
N ALA A 464 -4.79 -5.44 15.84
CA ALA A 464 -4.73 -6.84 16.23
C ALA A 464 -3.38 -7.47 15.90
N PHE A 465 -2.86 -8.30 16.81
CA PHE A 465 -1.72 -9.17 16.53
C PHE A 465 -2.18 -10.44 15.82
N THR A 466 -1.60 -10.75 14.66
CA THR A 466 -2.04 -11.85 13.79
C THR A 466 -0.89 -12.85 13.52
N GLY A 467 -0.21 -13.30 14.58
CA GLY A 467 0.77 -14.38 14.56
C GLY A 467 2.21 -13.95 14.49
N ASN A 468 2.58 -13.07 13.58
CA ASN A 468 3.94 -12.56 13.42
C ASN A 468 3.97 -11.10 12.91
N LYS A 469 2.83 -10.43 13.05
CA LYS A 469 2.62 -9.05 12.58
C LYS A 469 1.43 -8.43 13.31
N PHE A 470 1.37 -7.12 13.30
CA PHE A 470 0.16 -6.39 13.68
C PHE A 470 -0.64 -6.00 12.43
N GLU A 471 -1.93 -5.92 12.59
CA GLU A 471 -2.88 -5.51 11.58
C GLU A 471 -3.65 -4.28 12.07
N MET A 472 -3.47 -3.15 11.39
CA MET A 472 -4.22 -1.92 11.64
C MET A 472 -5.43 -1.88 10.71
N ARG A 473 -6.62 -2.12 11.24
CA ARG A 473 -7.88 -2.28 10.49
C ARG A 473 -8.69 -1.01 10.36
N GLY A 474 -8.33 0.03 11.11
CA GLY A 474 -9.06 1.30 11.13
C GLY A 474 -8.90 2.13 9.87
N VAL A 475 -7.89 1.87 9.05
CA VAL A 475 -7.59 2.65 7.83
C VAL A 475 -8.69 2.46 6.78
N GLY A 476 -9.17 3.57 6.22
CA GLY A 476 -10.18 3.56 5.16
C GLY A 476 -9.62 3.20 3.79
N SER A 477 -10.44 2.59 2.93
CA SER A 477 -10.04 2.14 1.59
C SER A 477 -9.53 3.26 0.68
N LYS A 478 -9.96 4.50 0.89
CA LYS A 478 -9.55 5.68 0.13
C LYS A 478 -8.26 6.31 0.66
N THR A 479 -7.90 6.05 1.90
CA THR A 479 -6.80 6.72 2.60
C THR A 479 -5.44 6.22 2.11
N ASN A 480 -4.41 7.08 2.14
CA ASN A 480 -3.02 6.70 1.95
C ASN A 480 -2.56 5.80 3.11
N SER A 481 -1.71 4.81 2.82
CA SER A 481 -1.15 3.88 3.82
C SER A 481 0.12 4.39 4.51
N ALA A 482 0.62 5.60 4.14
CA ALA A 482 1.82 6.20 4.72
C ALA A 482 1.66 6.60 6.19
#